data_edfa48081190d83865b7f855b6573104
#
_entry.id   edfa48081190d83865b7f855b6573104
#
_cell.length_a   1.000
_cell.length_b   1.000
_cell.length_c   1.000
_cell.angle_alpha   90.00
_cell.angle_beta   90.00
_cell.angle_gamma   90.00
#
_symmetry.space_group_name_H-M   'P 1'
#
loop_
_entity.id
_entity.type
_entity.pdbx_description
1 polymer ?
#
loop_
_entity_poly.entity_id
_entity_poly.type
_entity_poly.pdbx_seq_one_letter_code
_entity_poly.pdbx_strand_id
1 'polypeptide(L)'
;VRSEYRTLRIDIADIVYVESMSEYVRIFPVSGRPVTTLGSLKSYEGRLPADTFMRVHRSYIVNLDRIVAVERKHIVLTGDKCIPVGDVYEDNFRRYLAERSLG
;
A
#
# COMPACT_ATOMS: atom_id res chain seq x y z
N VAL A 1 13.75 -7.91 -0.05
CA VAL A 1 13.59 -7.36 -1.40
C VAL A 1 14.94 -7.26 -2.09
N ARG A 2 14.98 -7.68 -3.34
CA ARG A 2 16.22 -7.70 -4.11
C ARG A 2 16.24 -6.53 -5.07
N SER A 3 17.34 -5.76 -5.04
CA SER A 3 17.56 -4.64 -5.93
C SER A 3 18.97 -4.72 -6.45
N GLU A 4 19.15 -4.68 -7.78
CA GLU A 4 20.45 -4.82 -8.44
C GLU A 4 21.12 -6.11 -7.99
N TYR A 5 22.27 -5.99 -7.34
CA TYR A 5 23.05 -7.15 -6.90
C TYR A 5 23.03 -7.34 -5.40
N ARG A 6 22.12 -6.68 -4.70
CA ARG A 6 22.00 -6.79 -3.26
C ARG A 6 20.59 -7.14 -2.85
N THR A 7 20.51 -7.83 -1.72
CA THR A 7 19.23 -8.05 -1.06
C THR A 7 19.05 -6.96 -0.03
N LEU A 8 17.93 -6.25 -0.13
CA LEU A 8 17.61 -5.20 0.82
C LEU A 8 16.56 -5.71 1.80
N ARG A 9 16.75 -5.39 3.06
CA ARG A 9 15.77 -5.73 4.08
C ARG A 9 14.87 -4.53 4.31
N ILE A 10 13.56 -4.77 4.16
CA ILE A 10 12.54 -3.77 4.47
C ILE A 10 11.58 -4.41 5.44
N ASP A 11 11.43 -3.79 6.62
CA ASP A 11 10.46 -4.28 7.59
C ASP A 11 9.06 -3.96 7.08
N ILE A 12 8.19 -4.96 7.16
CA ILE A 12 6.81 -4.80 6.66
C ILE A 12 6.11 -3.63 7.32
N ALA A 13 6.34 -3.43 8.63
CA ALA A 13 5.73 -2.33 9.38
C ALA A 13 6.15 -0.96 8.86
N ASP A 14 7.29 -0.87 8.18
CA ASP A 14 7.80 0.39 7.66
C ASP A 14 7.34 0.70 6.24
N ILE A 15 6.59 -0.19 5.62
CA ILE A 15 6.05 0.06 4.28
C ILE A 15 4.80 0.91 4.41
N VAL A 16 4.77 2.04 3.70
CA VAL A 16 3.59 2.92 3.67
C VAL A 16 2.64 2.47 2.58
N TYR A 17 3.17 2.28 1.37
CA TYR A 17 2.35 1.78 0.26
C TYR A 17 3.25 1.19 -0.82
N VAL A 18 2.61 0.46 -1.73
CA VAL A 18 3.29 -0.15 -2.88
C VAL A 18 2.54 0.28 -4.13
N GLU A 19 3.28 0.71 -5.13
CA GLU A 19 2.71 1.19 -6.39
C GLU A 19 3.19 0.33 -7.56
N SER A 20 2.28 -0.01 -8.48
CA SER A 20 2.70 -0.73 -9.67
C SER A 20 3.24 0.25 -10.71
N MET A 21 4.30 -0.17 -11.40
CA MET A 21 4.96 0.63 -12.42
C MET A 21 5.38 -0.29 -13.55
N SER A 22 4.45 -0.58 -14.46
CA SER A 22 4.69 -1.49 -15.57
C SER A 22 5.04 -2.89 -15.04
N GLU A 23 6.23 -3.39 -15.34
CA GLU A 23 6.68 -4.71 -14.88
C GLU A 23 7.29 -4.67 -13.48
N TYR A 24 7.35 -3.49 -12.87
CA TYR A 24 7.98 -3.29 -11.58
C TYR A 24 6.95 -2.84 -10.56
N VAL A 25 7.30 -3.02 -9.30
CA VAL A 25 6.58 -2.39 -8.21
C VAL A 25 7.57 -1.51 -7.46
N ARG A 26 7.06 -0.41 -6.93
CA ARG A 26 7.85 0.48 -6.11
C ARG A 26 7.31 0.47 -4.69
N ILE A 27 8.18 0.15 -3.75
CA ILE A 27 7.82 0.05 -2.33
C ILE A 27 8.27 1.33 -1.65
N PHE A 28 7.33 2.01 -1.00
CA PHE A 28 7.59 3.29 -0.35
C PHE A 28 7.64 3.10 1.16
N PRO A 29 8.83 3.25 1.77
CA PRO A 29 8.97 3.11 3.21
C PRO A 29 8.61 4.41 3.93
N VAL A 30 8.44 4.32 5.26
CA VAL A 30 8.20 5.50 6.10
C VAL A 30 9.35 6.49 5.98
N SER A 31 10.56 5.97 5.95
CA SER A 31 11.75 6.79 5.80
C SER A 31 12.69 6.11 4.82
N GLY A 32 13.53 6.91 4.17
CA GLY A 32 14.45 6.38 3.21
C GLY A 32 13.87 6.41 1.80
N ARG A 33 14.62 5.84 0.88
CA ARG A 33 14.26 5.89 -0.54
C ARG A 33 13.34 4.75 -0.93
N PRO A 34 12.44 5.00 -1.89
CA PRO A 34 11.65 3.91 -2.45
C PRO A 34 12.53 2.84 -3.07
N VAL A 35 12.05 1.60 -3.02
CA VAL A 35 12.74 0.46 -3.60
C VAL A 35 11.92 -0.05 -4.78
N THR A 36 12.55 -0.13 -5.95
CA THR A 36 11.91 -0.63 -7.16
C THR A 36 12.38 -2.06 -7.40
N THR A 37 11.44 -2.98 -7.60
CA THR A 37 11.78 -4.37 -7.83
C THR A 37 10.83 -4.97 -8.84
N LEU A 38 11.26 -6.02 -9.52
CA LEU A 38 10.41 -6.73 -10.47
C LEU A 38 9.27 -7.41 -9.74
N GLY A 39 8.10 -7.40 -10.36
CA GLY A 39 6.94 -8.06 -9.81
C GLY A 39 5.66 -7.34 -10.14
N SER A 40 4.55 -7.91 -9.66
CA SER A 40 3.23 -7.34 -9.85
C SER A 40 2.58 -7.08 -8.49
N LEU A 41 1.62 -6.17 -8.46
CA LEU A 41 0.86 -5.94 -7.23
C LEU A 41 0.15 -7.20 -6.78
N LYS A 42 -0.35 -8.00 -7.72
CA LYS A 42 -1.04 -9.23 -7.38
C LYS A 42 -0.13 -10.17 -6.59
N SER A 43 1.13 -10.27 -7.02
CA SER A 43 2.12 -11.09 -6.33
C SER A 43 2.36 -10.58 -4.91
N TYR A 44 2.50 -9.27 -4.76
CA TYR A 44 2.73 -8.67 -3.45
C TYR A 44 1.50 -8.73 -2.56
N GLU A 45 0.33 -8.64 -3.15
CA GLU A 45 -0.92 -8.77 -2.42
C GLU A 45 -0.99 -10.11 -1.69
N GLY A 46 -0.50 -11.17 -2.32
CA GLY A 46 -0.48 -12.49 -1.69
C GLY A 46 0.64 -12.69 -0.68
N ARG A 47 1.65 -11.81 -0.66
CA ARG A 47 2.81 -11.95 0.21
C ARG A 47 2.78 -11.02 1.42
N LEU A 48 1.99 -9.96 1.36
CA LEU A 48 1.86 -9.02 2.47
C LEU A 48 0.71 -9.46 3.38
N PRO A 49 0.80 -9.17 4.69
CA PRO A 49 -0.26 -9.56 5.62
C PRO A 49 -1.60 -8.91 5.23
N ALA A 50 -2.62 -9.74 5.05
CA ALA A 50 -3.92 -9.26 4.57
C ALA A 50 -4.66 -8.42 5.60
N ASP A 51 -4.34 -8.56 6.88
CA ASP A 51 -4.97 -7.76 7.93
C ASP A 51 -4.35 -6.38 8.08
N THR A 52 -3.20 -6.15 7.46
CA THR A 52 -2.47 -4.89 7.56
C THR A 52 -2.42 -4.15 6.23
N PHE A 53 -2.41 -4.87 5.12
CA PHE A 53 -2.31 -4.27 3.80
C PHE A 53 -3.56 -4.57 2.99
N MET A 54 -4.02 -3.57 2.23
CA MET A 54 -5.19 -3.73 1.40
C MET A 54 -4.95 -3.13 0.04
N ARG A 55 -5.34 -3.85 -1.00
CA ARG A 55 -5.35 -3.29 -2.34
C ARG A 55 -6.54 -2.36 -2.47
N VAL A 56 -6.29 -1.09 -2.76
CA VAL A 56 -7.34 -0.06 -2.81
C VAL A 56 -7.48 0.55 -4.18
N HIS A 57 -6.64 0.14 -5.12
CA HIS A 57 -6.62 0.66 -6.47
C HIS A 57 -5.88 -0.34 -7.33
N ARG A 58 -6.15 -0.33 -8.63
CA ARG A 58 -5.43 -1.26 -9.51
C ARG A 58 -3.92 -1.04 -9.47
N SER A 59 -3.48 0.14 -9.06
CA SER A 59 -2.07 0.48 -9.02
C SER A 59 -1.50 0.62 -7.61
N TYR A 60 -2.31 0.44 -6.56
CA TYR A 60 -1.84 0.71 -5.19
C TYR A 60 -2.29 -0.33 -4.18
N ILE A 61 -1.34 -0.71 -3.32
CA ILE A 61 -1.61 -1.42 -2.07
C ILE A 61 -1.17 -0.49 -0.95
N VAL A 62 -2.00 -0.31 0.08
CA VAL A 62 -1.66 0.59 1.19
C VAL A 62 -1.53 -0.17 2.49
N ASN A 63 -0.69 0.34 3.37
CA ASN A 63 -0.60 -0.15 4.74
C ASN A 63 -1.70 0.55 5.55
N LEU A 64 -2.66 -0.22 6.02
CA LEU A 64 -3.82 0.32 6.74
C LEU A 64 -3.42 1.02 8.03
N ASP A 65 -2.32 0.61 8.65
CA ASP A 65 -1.83 1.23 9.88
C ASP A 65 -1.17 2.58 9.64
N ARG A 66 -0.95 2.94 8.39
CA ARG A 66 -0.33 4.21 8.03
C ARG A 66 -1.33 5.24 7.49
N ILE A 67 -2.61 4.93 7.57
CA ILE A 67 -3.67 5.86 7.15
C ILE A 67 -3.80 6.97 8.19
N VAL A 68 -3.69 8.21 7.72
CA VAL A 68 -3.84 9.39 8.57
C VAL A 68 -5.26 9.93 8.47
N ALA A 69 -5.83 9.91 7.26
CA ALA A 69 -7.16 10.46 7.03
C ALA A 69 -7.77 9.80 5.80
N VAL A 70 -9.08 9.86 5.70
CA VAL A 70 -9.83 9.38 4.55
C VAL A 70 -10.77 10.50 4.12
N GLU A 71 -10.70 10.88 2.84
CA GLU A 71 -11.52 11.95 2.28
C GLU A 71 -12.21 11.43 1.03
N ARG A 72 -13.50 11.18 1.11
CA ARG A 72 -14.27 10.63 -0.01
C ARG A 72 -13.56 9.39 -0.57
N LYS A 73 -13.12 9.46 -1.82
CA LYS A 73 -12.44 8.34 -2.48
C LYS A 73 -10.93 8.46 -2.44
N HIS A 74 -10.40 9.15 -1.44
CA HIS A 74 -8.97 9.34 -1.30
C HIS A 74 -8.51 8.96 0.09
N ILE A 75 -7.36 8.31 0.15
CA ILE A 75 -6.72 7.92 1.40
C ILE A 75 -5.47 8.78 1.57
N VAL A 76 -5.33 9.42 2.73
CA VAL A 76 -4.12 10.17 3.05
C VAL A 76 -3.28 9.30 3.96
N LEU A 77 -2.05 9.04 3.53
CA LEU A 77 -1.12 8.21 4.27
C LEU A 77 -0.06 9.06 4.96
N THR A 78 0.68 8.45 5.87
CA THR A 78 1.82 9.06 6.52
C THR A 78 2.71 9.73 5.47
N GLY A 79 3.11 10.99 5.72
CA GLY A 79 3.90 11.76 4.77
C GLY A 79 3.05 12.52 3.78
N ASP A 80 1.75 12.64 4.04
CA ASP A 80 0.80 13.40 3.22
C ASP A 80 0.64 12.85 1.81
N LYS A 81 0.89 11.57 1.62
CA LYS A 81 0.66 10.94 0.32
C LYS A 81 -0.81 10.61 0.17
N CYS A 82 -1.40 11.08 -0.91
CA CYS A 82 -2.81 10.88 -1.22
C CYS A 82 -2.95 9.77 -2.26
N ILE A 83 -3.74 8.75 -1.94
CA ILE A 83 -3.95 7.58 -2.80
C ILE A 83 -5.43 7.50 -3.16
N PRO A 84 -5.78 7.42 -4.44
CA PRO A 84 -7.19 7.25 -4.82
C PRO A 84 -7.65 5.83 -4.56
N VAL A 85 -8.93 5.69 -4.22
CA VAL A 85 -9.57 4.37 -4.08
C VAL A 85 -10.32 4.09 -5.37
N GLY A 86 -9.98 2.96 -6.03
CA GLY A 86 -10.66 2.58 -7.25
C GLY A 86 -12.06 2.05 -6.99
N ASP A 87 -12.95 2.20 -7.98
CA ASP A 87 -14.36 1.83 -7.81
C ASP A 87 -14.54 0.36 -7.42
N VAL A 88 -13.73 -0.52 -7.99
CA VAL A 88 -13.81 -1.95 -7.71
C VAL A 88 -13.42 -2.27 -6.26
N TYR A 89 -12.60 -1.42 -5.67
CA TYR A 89 -12.03 -1.66 -4.33
C TYR A 89 -12.77 -0.90 -3.23
N GLU A 90 -13.70 -0.05 -3.60
CA GLU A 90 -14.34 0.86 -2.66
C GLU A 90 -15.15 0.14 -1.59
N ASP A 91 -15.91 -0.90 -1.97
CA ASP A 91 -16.75 -1.62 -1.02
C ASP A 91 -15.93 -2.32 0.06
N ASN A 92 -14.82 -2.94 -0.31
CA ASN A 92 -13.94 -3.59 0.65
C ASN A 92 -13.34 -2.57 1.62
N PHE A 93 -12.93 -1.43 1.09
CA PHE A 93 -12.31 -0.41 1.91
C PHE A 93 -13.34 0.20 2.87
N ARG A 94 -14.55 0.46 2.39
CA ARG A 94 -15.61 0.99 3.24
C ARG A 94 -15.98 0.01 4.35
N ARG A 95 -16.01 -1.28 4.04
CA ARG A 95 -16.28 -2.31 5.04
C ARG A 95 -15.20 -2.30 6.13
N TYR A 96 -13.95 -2.19 5.72
CA TYR A 96 -12.84 -2.08 6.67
C TYR A 96 -13.03 -0.87 7.59
N LEU A 97 -13.35 0.28 7.02
CA LEU A 97 -13.55 1.50 7.82
C LEU A 97 -14.71 1.34 8.80
N ALA A 98 -15.81 0.73 8.36
CA ALA A 98 -16.97 0.55 9.20
C ALA A 98 -16.68 -0.35 10.39
N GLU A 99 -15.83 -1.35 10.21
CA GLU A 99 -15.46 -2.26 11.28
C GLU A 99 -14.50 -1.67 12.28
N ARG A 100 -13.76 -0.63 11.87
CA ARG A 100 -12.70 -0.03 12.69
C ARG A 100 -13.03 1.38 13.16
N SER A 101 -14.12 1.94 12.69
CA SER A 101 -14.49 3.32 13.01
C SER A 101 -15.33 3.35 14.27
N LEU A 102 -15.13 4.41 15.07
CA LEU A 102 -15.93 4.66 16.23
C LEU A 102 -17.13 5.56 15.92
N GLY A 103 -17.16 6.12 14.73
CA GLY A 103 -18.21 7.06 14.39
C GLY A 103 -19.04 6.63 13.22
#